data_de3f2716119a79323923be87d9a214f1
#
_entry.id   de3f2716119a79323923be87d9a214f1
#
_cell.length_a   1.000
_cell.length_b   1.000
_cell.length_c   1.000
_cell.angle_alpha   90.00
_cell.angle_beta   90.00
_cell.angle_gamma   90.00
#
_symmetry.space_group_name_H-M   'P 1'
#
loop_
_entity.id
_entity.type
_entity.pdbx_description
1 polymer ?
#
loop_
_entity_poly.entity_id
_entity_poly.type
_entity_poly.pdbx_seq_one_letter_code
_entity_poly.pdbx_strand_id
1 'polypeptide(L)'
;MLRTQDYGPKNGGDLALWMRGILAEHNIAAAGDIYLQTFPRVFGFVFNPVSFWYCHDQEGGLRAVLAEVNNTFGETHRYLIATETGACIDSLTRIECLKMMHVSPFCLVQGHYEFRFQESPSKTWVNIDYFDEQGLLIKTGVGGQIEPLSTKNLWGAFLGQPFLTVGVFVRIHIQAFKLWRKRVPFFRQPAAPTSPLTVAKGRPTAPTPSQPASDEIDPTSL
;
A
#
# COMPACT_ATOMS: atom_id res chain seq x y z
N MET A 1 6.01 17.68 7.74
CA MET A 1 4.88 17.88 8.66
C MET A 1 3.75 16.96 8.24
N LEU A 2 3.11 16.25 9.17
CA LEU A 2 1.95 15.41 8.88
C LEU A 2 0.69 16.26 9.05
N ARG A 3 -0.20 16.23 8.06
CA ARG A 3 -1.50 16.93 8.11
C ARG A 3 -2.62 15.93 7.90
N THR A 4 -3.62 15.93 8.78
CA THR A 4 -4.76 14.99 8.67
C THR A 4 -5.55 15.14 7.37
N GLN A 5 -5.54 16.32 6.77
CA GLN A 5 -6.17 16.62 5.48
C GLN A 5 -5.53 15.88 4.27
N ASP A 6 -4.35 15.31 4.45
CA ASP A 6 -3.67 14.60 3.36
C ASP A 6 -4.11 13.12 3.26
N TYR A 7 -4.84 12.61 4.27
CA TYR A 7 -5.16 11.18 4.43
C TYR A 7 -6.64 10.94 4.74
N GLY A 8 -7.09 9.73 4.49
CA GLY A 8 -8.44 9.27 4.82
C GLY A 8 -9.53 10.09 4.15
N PRO A 9 -10.47 10.69 4.92
CA PRO A 9 -11.58 11.47 4.36
C PRO A 9 -11.15 12.82 3.78
N LYS A 10 -9.89 13.24 4.02
CA LYS A 10 -9.28 14.49 3.53
C LYS A 10 -10.02 15.76 3.96
N ASN A 11 -10.79 15.69 5.02
CA ASN A 11 -11.59 16.81 5.57
C ASN A 11 -10.98 17.44 6.84
N GLY A 12 -9.84 16.91 7.30
CA GLY A 12 -9.15 17.38 8.52
C GLY A 12 -9.74 16.84 9.83
N GLY A 13 -10.74 15.96 9.76
CA GLY A 13 -11.37 15.33 10.92
C GLY A 13 -10.46 14.32 11.64
N ASP A 14 -11.03 13.68 12.66
CA ASP A 14 -10.37 12.60 13.39
C ASP A 14 -10.22 11.35 12.53
N LEU A 15 -8.97 11.03 12.21
CA LEU A 15 -8.63 9.91 11.35
C LEU A 15 -8.89 8.56 12.01
N ALA A 16 -8.70 8.45 13.34
CA ALA A 16 -8.95 7.21 14.07
C ALA A 16 -10.46 6.94 14.14
N LEU A 17 -11.25 7.94 14.43
CA LEU A 17 -12.72 7.83 14.45
C LEU A 17 -13.26 7.44 13.06
N TRP A 18 -12.74 8.06 12.01
CA TRP A 18 -13.12 7.72 10.63
C TRP A 18 -12.79 6.25 10.28
N MET A 19 -11.58 5.78 10.62
CA MET A 19 -11.20 4.39 10.35
C MET A 19 -12.02 3.40 11.17
N ARG A 20 -12.32 3.72 12.43
CA ARG A 20 -13.22 2.92 13.27
C ARG A 20 -14.63 2.80 12.66
N GLY A 21 -15.13 3.87 12.05
CA GLY A 21 -16.40 3.85 11.32
C GLY A 21 -16.40 2.84 10.17
N ILE A 22 -15.33 2.81 9.37
CA ILE A 22 -15.17 1.83 8.28
C ILE A 22 -15.14 0.39 8.83
N LEU A 23 -14.37 0.14 9.90
CA LEU A 23 -14.28 -1.19 10.52
C LEU A 23 -15.65 -1.67 11.03
N ALA A 24 -16.40 -0.77 11.68
CA ALA A 24 -17.74 -1.08 12.19
C ALA A 24 -18.74 -1.38 11.06
N GLU A 25 -18.73 -0.59 9.98
CA GLU A 25 -19.59 -0.78 8.80
C GLU A 25 -19.35 -2.16 8.15
N HIS A 26 -18.12 -2.65 8.20
CA HIS A 26 -17.76 -3.94 7.61
C HIS A 26 -17.68 -5.11 8.62
N ASN A 27 -18.12 -4.89 9.88
CA ASN A 27 -18.13 -5.89 10.95
C ASN A 27 -16.74 -6.48 11.23
N ILE A 28 -15.69 -5.65 11.26
CA ILE A 28 -14.32 -6.07 11.56
C ILE A 28 -13.99 -5.72 13.00
N ALA A 29 -13.71 -6.76 13.82
CA ALA A 29 -13.38 -6.62 15.22
C ALA A 29 -11.91 -6.22 15.42
N ALA A 30 -11.56 -4.96 15.19
CA ALA A 30 -10.24 -4.38 15.38
C ALA A 30 -10.29 -3.22 16.38
N ALA A 31 -10.44 -3.54 17.66
CA ALA A 31 -10.63 -2.56 18.75
C ALA A 31 -9.31 -2.02 19.34
N GLY A 32 -8.16 -2.55 18.93
CA GLY A 32 -6.82 -2.16 19.35
C GLY A 32 -6.27 -0.94 18.61
N ASP A 33 -4.98 -0.85 18.47
CA ASP A 33 -4.30 0.30 17.87
C ASP A 33 -4.50 0.38 16.34
N ILE A 34 -4.49 1.60 15.81
CA ILE A 34 -4.49 1.88 14.38
C ILE A 34 -3.20 2.62 14.04
N TYR A 35 -2.37 2.03 13.19
CA TYR A 35 -1.15 2.67 12.70
C TYR A 35 -1.29 3.09 11.24
N LEU A 36 -0.87 4.31 10.93
CA LEU A 36 -0.82 4.82 9.56
C LEU A 36 0.62 4.84 9.05
N GLN A 37 0.93 4.00 8.07
CA GLN A 37 2.17 4.05 7.31
C GLN A 37 1.97 4.89 6.06
N THR A 38 2.70 6.00 5.96
CA THR A 38 2.51 6.96 4.87
C THR A 38 3.75 7.81 4.65
N PHE A 39 3.81 8.51 3.52
CA PHE A 39 4.86 9.48 3.25
C PHE A 39 4.48 10.87 3.78
N PRO A 40 5.34 11.50 4.59
CA PRO A 40 5.07 12.83 5.12
C PRO A 40 5.22 13.91 4.04
N ARG A 41 4.58 15.05 4.27
CA ARG A 41 4.78 16.25 3.46
C ARG A 41 6.18 16.81 3.67
N VAL A 42 6.93 16.99 2.58
CA VAL A 42 8.29 17.55 2.57
C VAL A 42 8.28 18.83 1.73
N PHE A 43 8.76 19.94 2.27
CA PHE A 43 8.75 21.28 1.62
C PHE A 43 7.40 21.71 1.04
N GLY A 44 6.30 21.34 1.71
CA GLY A 44 4.96 21.67 1.23
C GLY A 44 4.42 20.73 0.16
N PHE A 45 5.21 19.82 -0.39
CA PHE A 45 4.81 18.83 -1.37
C PHE A 45 4.55 17.48 -0.70
N VAL A 46 3.44 16.83 -1.06
CA VAL A 46 3.10 15.46 -0.65
C VAL A 46 2.77 14.64 -1.89
N PHE A 47 3.38 13.48 -1.98
CA PHE A 47 3.02 12.46 -2.97
C PHE A 47 2.97 11.11 -2.27
N ASN A 48 1.74 10.63 -2.07
CA ASN A 48 1.45 9.34 -1.45
C ASN A 48 0.80 8.42 -2.48
N PRO A 49 1.57 7.61 -3.21
CA PRO A 49 0.97 6.65 -4.14
C PRO A 49 0.13 5.61 -3.40
N VAL A 50 0.55 5.23 -2.19
CA VAL A 50 -0.19 4.35 -1.31
C VAL A 50 0.09 4.68 0.15
N SER A 51 -0.95 4.61 0.99
CA SER A 51 -0.85 4.65 2.45
C SER A 51 -1.54 3.42 3.03
N PHE A 52 -1.01 2.86 4.11
CA PHE A 52 -1.56 1.67 4.77
C PHE A 52 -2.01 2.01 6.18
N TRP A 53 -3.23 1.60 6.51
CA TRP A 53 -3.84 1.72 7.84
C TRP A 53 -3.92 0.32 8.44
N TYR A 54 -3.02 0.02 9.37
CA TYR A 54 -2.98 -1.27 10.06
C TYR A 54 -3.90 -1.21 11.26
N CYS A 55 -4.90 -2.09 11.30
CA CYS A 55 -5.93 -2.10 12.33
C CYS A 55 -5.81 -3.37 13.17
N HIS A 56 -5.44 -3.20 14.44
CA HIS A 56 -5.17 -4.30 15.36
C HIS A 56 -6.35 -4.54 16.32
N ASP A 57 -6.42 -5.73 16.87
CA ASP A 57 -7.26 -6.03 18.03
C ASP A 57 -6.55 -5.62 19.35
N GLN A 58 -7.22 -5.87 20.47
CA GLN A 58 -6.68 -5.51 21.80
C GLN A 58 -5.48 -6.37 22.20
N GLU A 59 -5.33 -7.55 21.60
CA GLU A 59 -4.21 -8.46 21.82
C GLU A 59 -3.02 -8.15 20.88
N GLY A 60 -3.14 -7.16 19.98
CA GLY A 60 -2.12 -6.75 19.03
C GLY A 60 -2.10 -7.54 17.73
N GLY A 61 -3.09 -8.39 17.48
CA GLY A 61 -3.24 -9.13 16.23
C GLY A 61 -3.74 -8.23 15.09
N LEU A 62 -3.13 -8.30 13.91
CA LEU A 62 -3.55 -7.54 12.74
C LEU A 62 -4.86 -8.10 12.19
N ARG A 63 -5.96 -7.34 12.24
CA ARG A 63 -7.30 -7.77 11.81
C ARG A 63 -7.68 -7.26 10.42
N ALA A 64 -7.21 -6.07 10.08
CA ALA A 64 -7.45 -5.50 8.75
C ALA A 64 -6.35 -4.52 8.36
N VAL A 65 -6.19 -4.33 7.05
CA VAL A 65 -5.39 -3.25 6.48
C VAL A 65 -6.24 -2.50 5.47
N LEU A 66 -6.32 -1.17 5.61
CA LEU A 66 -6.87 -0.34 4.54
C LEU A 66 -5.70 0.21 3.70
N ALA A 67 -5.63 -0.17 2.43
CA ALA A 67 -4.69 0.40 1.48
C ALA A 67 -5.38 1.57 0.74
N GLU A 68 -4.97 2.79 1.04
CA GLU A 68 -5.43 4.01 0.37
C GLU A 68 -4.48 4.32 -0.79
N VAL A 69 -4.95 4.12 -2.02
CA VAL A 69 -4.17 4.31 -3.25
C VAL A 69 -4.55 5.62 -3.91
N ASN A 70 -3.55 6.41 -4.26
CA ASN A 70 -3.74 7.67 -5.00
C ASN A 70 -3.01 7.57 -6.34
N ASN A 71 -3.66 8.01 -7.41
CA ASN A 71 -3.02 8.15 -8.70
C ASN A 71 -2.53 9.58 -8.96
N THR A 72 -1.81 9.78 -10.06
CA THR A 72 -1.34 11.10 -10.49
C THR A 72 -2.44 11.96 -11.10
N PHE A 73 -3.65 11.41 -11.29
CA PHE A 73 -4.82 12.12 -11.84
C PHE A 73 -5.71 12.74 -10.77
N GLY A 74 -5.33 12.60 -9.48
CA GLY A 74 -6.09 13.16 -8.35
C GLY A 74 -7.18 12.26 -7.80
N GLU A 75 -7.27 11.02 -8.25
CA GLU A 75 -8.23 10.05 -7.73
C GLU A 75 -7.66 9.27 -6.55
N THR A 76 -8.55 8.86 -5.65
CA THR A 76 -8.25 8.00 -4.50
C THR A 76 -9.18 6.81 -4.50
N HIS A 77 -8.64 5.61 -4.32
CA HIS A 77 -9.43 4.40 -4.09
C HIS A 77 -8.87 3.64 -2.89
N ARG A 78 -9.76 3.01 -2.13
CA ARG A 78 -9.43 2.31 -0.89
C ARG A 78 -9.73 0.84 -1.02
N TYR A 79 -8.77 0.00 -0.60
CA TYR A 79 -8.93 -1.44 -0.52
C TYR A 79 -8.91 -1.84 0.95
N LEU A 80 -10.05 -2.28 1.46
CA LEU A 80 -10.16 -2.82 2.82
C LEU A 80 -9.89 -4.32 2.78
N ILE A 81 -8.77 -4.70 3.33
CA ILE A 81 -8.20 -6.04 3.26
C ILE A 81 -8.36 -6.72 4.62
N ALA A 82 -9.08 -7.84 4.68
CA ALA A 82 -9.31 -8.60 5.89
C ALA A 82 -9.46 -10.10 5.56
N THR A 83 -9.42 -10.98 6.57
CA THR A 83 -9.74 -12.39 6.38
C THR A 83 -11.25 -12.61 6.39
N GLU A 84 -11.76 -13.60 5.64
CA GLU A 84 -13.19 -13.98 5.63
C GLU A 84 -13.67 -14.43 7.00
N THR A 85 -12.82 -15.13 7.74
CA THR A 85 -13.12 -15.71 9.04
C THR A 85 -12.99 -14.71 10.18
N GLY A 86 -12.50 -13.49 9.93
CA GLY A 86 -12.13 -12.54 10.96
C GLY A 86 -10.87 -12.95 11.76
N ALA A 87 -10.12 -13.95 11.29
CA ALA A 87 -8.83 -14.31 11.88
C ALA A 87 -7.77 -13.20 11.66
N CYS A 88 -6.70 -13.23 12.44
CA CYS A 88 -5.58 -12.31 12.23
C CYS A 88 -4.91 -12.55 10.88
N ILE A 89 -4.44 -11.46 10.27
CA ILE A 89 -3.58 -11.48 9.09
C ILE A 89 -2.16 -11.74 9.59
N ASP A 90 -1.54 -12.80 9.13
CA ASP A 90 -0.16 -13.15 9.43
C ASP A 90 0.74 -13.09 8.19
N SER A 91 2.02 -13.41 8.34
CA SER A 91 2.99 -13.36 7.25
C SER A 91 2.75 -14.39 6.13
N LEU A 92 1.95 -15.42 6.38
CA LEU A 92 1.57 -16.45 5.41
C LEU A 92 0.25 -16.14 4.71
N THR A 93 -0.53 -15.21 5.28
CA THR A 93 -1.83 -14.82 4.73
C THR A 93 -1.66 -14.08 3.41
N ARG A 94 -2.34 -14.57 2.37
CA ARG A 94 -2.40 -13.95 1.05
C ARG A 94 -3.85 -13.55 0.78
N ILE A 95 -4.06 -12.31 0.41
CA ILE A 95 -5.40 -11.80 0.15
C ILE A 95 -5.46 -11.19 -1.25
N GLU A 96 -6.33 -11.75 -2.07
CA GLU A 96 -6.57 -11.26 -3.41
C GLU A 96 -7.60 -10.13 -3.41
N CYS A 97 -7.37 -9.13 -4.22
CA CYS A 97 -8.27 -8.01 -4.41
C CYS A 97 -8.34 -7.60 -5.88
N LEU A 98 -9.54 -7.47 -6.42
CA LEU A 98 -9.73 -7.00 -7.78
C LEU A 98 -9.12 -5.61 -7.94
N LYS A 99 -8.38 -5.42 -9.04
CA LYS A 99 -7.83 -4.11 -9.38
C LYS A 99 -8.93 -3.20 -9.91
N MET A 100 -9.30 -2.21 -9.12
CA MET A 100 -10.37 -1.25 -9.44
C MET A 100 -9.84 0.09 -9.97
N MET A 101 -8.59 0.44 -9.67
CA MET A 101 -8.05 1.76 -9.94
C MET A 101 -7.06 1.78 -11.09
N HIS A 102 -7.17 2.79 -11.95
CA HIS A 102 -6.20 3.09 -12.99
C HIS A 102 -5.03 3.89 -12.38
N VAL A 103 -3.90 3.23 -12.18
CA VAL A 103 -2.71 3.83 -11.56
C VAL A 103 -1.60 4.16 -12.56
N SER A 104 -1.66 3.60 -13.78
CA SER A 104 -0.68 3.82 -14.82
C SER A 104 -1.32 3.74 -16.20
N PRO A 105 -0.96 4.64 -17.13
CA PRO A 105 -1.48 4.60 -18.48
C PRO A 105 -0.95 3.41 -19.32
N PHE A 106 -0.03 2.63 -18.77
CA PHE A 106 0.56 1.46 -19.43
C PHE A 106 -0.03 0.13 -18.93
N CYS A 107 -1.02 0.17 -18.01
CA CYS A 107 -1.67 -1.01 -17.47
C CYS A 107 -3.19 -0.82 -17.49
N LEU A 108 -3.91 -1.81 -18.00
CA LEU A 108 -5.36 -1.84 -17.94
C LEU A 108 -5.88 -2.00 -16.50
N VAL A 109 -7.14 -1.59 -16.28
CA VAL A 109 -7.86 -1.90 -15.04
C VAL A 109 -8.48 -3.28 -15.19
N GLN A 110 -7.67 -4.31 -15.02
CA GLN A 110 -8.05 -5.73 -15.09
C GLN A 110 -7.14 -6.54 -14.16
N GLY A 111 -7.52 -7.78 -13.89
CA GLY A 111 -6.75 -8.66 -13.00
C GLY A 111 -6.93 -8.30 -11.53
N HIS A 112 -5.99 -8.76 -10.71
CA HIS A 112 -6.07 -8.61 -9.27
C HIS A 112 -4.71 -8.33 -8.64
N TYR A 113 -4.74 -7.80 -7.43
CA TYR A 113 -3.59 -7.68 -6.55
C TYR A 113 -3.61 -8.82 -5.55
N GLU A 114 -2.46 -9.40 -5.23
CA GLU A 114 -2.24 -10.24 -4.07
C GLU A 114 -1.46 -9.45 -3.03
N PHE A 115 -2.04 -9.30 -1.84
CA PHE A 115 -1.41 -8.62 -0.71
C PHE A 115 -0.86 -9.62 0.29
N ARG A 116 0.35 -9.34 0.79
CA ARG A 116 0.97 -10.06 1.92
C ARG A 116 1.56 -9.03 2.88
N PHE A 117 1.28 -9.20 4.16
CA PHE A 117 1.72 -8.28 5.20
C PHE A 117 2.67 -9.00 6.15
N GLN A 118 3.76 -8.34 6.47
CA GLN A 118 4.72 -8.84 7.46
C GLN A 118 4.98 -7.70 8.44
N GLU A 119 4.60 -7.92 9.68
CA GLU A 119 4.85 -6.99 10.78
C GLU A 119 5.74 -7.65 11.83
N SER A 120 6.65 -6.87 12.35
CA SER A 120 7.46 -7.18 13.52
C SER A 120 7.66 -5.91 14.33
N PRO A 121 8.10 -5.98 15.59
CA PRO A 121 8.34 -4.79 16.40
C PRO A 121 9.33 -3.78 15.79
N SER A 122 10.18 -4.22 14.86
CA SER A 122 11.23 -3.40 14.25
C SER A 122 11.06 -3.15 12.76
N LYS A 123 10.15 -3.85 12.09
CA LYS A 123 9.99 -3.76 10.62
C LYS A 123 8.55 -3.98 10.20
N THR A 124 8.12 -3.24 9.20
CA THR A 124 6.91 -3.55 8.44
C THR A 124 7.26 -3.78 6.98
N TRP A 125 6.57 -4.71 6.33
CA TRP A 125 6.71 -4.98 4.91
C TRP A 125 5.39 -5.40 4.30
N VAL A 126 5.05 -4.78 3.17
CA VAL A 126 3.87 -5.13 2.37
C VAL A 126 4.35 -5.55 0.99
N ASN A 127 4.01 -6.75 0.57
CA ASN A 127 4.12 -7.18 -0.83
C ASN A 127 2.79 -6.94 -1.52
N ILE A 128 2.85 -6.39 -2.73
CA ILE A 128 1.71 -6.16 -3.60
C ILE A 128 2.08 -6.73 -4.96
N ASP A 129 1.63 -7.93 -5.23
CA ASP A 129 1.87 -8.60 -6.49
C ASP A 129 0.66 -8.37 -7.40
N TYR A 130 0.89 -7.90 -8.62
CA TYR A 130 -0.16 -7.67 -9.61
C TYR A 130 -0.17 -8.78 -10.64
N PHE A 131 -1.34 -9.38 -10.80
CA PHE A 131 -1.62 -10.45 -11.74
C PHE A 131 -2.62 -9.99 -12.80
N ASP A 132 -2.36 -10.35 -14.05
CA ASP A 132 -3.29 -10.25 -15.16
C ASP A 132 -3.69 -11.65 -15.68
N GLU A 133 -4.32 -11.74 -16.84
CA GLU A 133 -4.72 -13.02 -17.47
C GLU A 133 -3.53 -13.92 -17.84
N GLN A 134 -2.33 -13.36 -17.98
CA GLN A 134 -1.11 -14.09 -18.32
C GLN A 134 -0.33 -14.53 -17.08
N GLY A 135 -0.76 -14.10 -15.89
CA GLY A 135 -0.14 -14.43 -14.62
C GLY A 135 0.49 -13.22 -13.91
N LEU A 136 1.57 -13.45 -13.19
CA LEU A 136 2.24 -12.40 -12.43
C LEU A 136 2.93 -11.38 -13.35
N LEU A 137 2.43 -10.15 -13.35
CA LEU A 137 2.96 -9.07 -14.18
C LEU A 137 3.97 -8.17 -13.44
N ILE A 138 3.67 -7.78 -12.20
CA ILE A 138 4.49 -6.85 -11.43
C ILE A 138 4.59 -7.32 -9.97
N LYS A 139 5.80 -7.41 -9.44
CA LYS A 139 6.07 -7.53 -8.01
C LYS A 139 6.47 -6.19 -7.44
N THR A 140 5.78 -5.74 -6.40
CA THR A 140 6.15 -4.53 -5.67
C THR A 140 6.17 -4.80 -4.17
N GLY A 141 6.96 -3.98 -3.45
CA GLY A 141 6.98 -4.03 -2.00
C GLY A 141 7.20 -2.64 -1.42
N VAL A 142 6.59 -2.41 -0.28
CA VAL A 142 6.77 -1.20 0.52
C VAL A 142 7.02 -1.61 1.95
N GLY A 143 8.08 -1.08 2.53
CA GLY A 143 8.37 -1.37 3.92
C GLY A 143 9.55 -0.58 4.45
N GLY A 144 9.88 -0.80 5.70
CA GLY A 144 10.98 -0.12 6.37
C GLY A 144 11.17 -0.56 7.80
N GLN A 145 12.20 -0.02 8.41
CA GLN A 145 12.47 -0.19 9.83
C GLN A 145 11.63 0.80 10.63
N ILE A 146 11.11 0.34 11.77
CA ILE A 146 10.39 1.17 12.73
C ILE A 146 11.41 1.70 13.72
N GLU A 147 11.56 3.01 13.77
CA GLU A 147 12.45 3.68 14.70
C GLU A 147 11.68 4.70 15.55
N PRO A 148 12.06 4.90 16.81
CA PRO A 148 11.47 5.93 17.64
C PRO A 148 11.59 7.32 17.02
N LEU A 149 10.53 8.12 17.10
CA LEU A 149 10.54 9.48 16.62
C LEU A 149 11.47 10.34 17.50
N SER A 150 12.65 10.66 16.97
CA SER A 150 13.63 11.53 17.61
C SER A 150 14.15 12.57 16.60
N THR A 151 14.60 13.71 17.10
CA THR A 151 15.21 14.75 16.24
C THR A 151 16.39 14.20 15.45
N LYS A 152 17.19 13.31 16.04
CA LYS A 152 18.33 12.66 15.40
C LYS A 152 17.87 11.77 14.22
N ASN A 153 16.87 10.91 14.43
CA ASN A 153 16.34 10.00 13.41
C ASN A 153 15.64 10.78 12.30
N LEU A 154 14.93 11.87 12.62
CA LEU A 154 14.35 12.76 11.63
C LEU A 154 15.39 13.41 10.73
N TRP A 155 16.46 13.96 11.33
CA TRP A 155 17.56 14.53 10.54
C TRP A 155 18.32 13.46 9.75
N GLY A 156 18.52 12.26 10.32
CA GLY A 156 19.11 11.13 9.60
C GLY A 156 18.31 10.73 8.38
N ALA A 157 16.99 10.57 8.52
CA ALA A 157 16.09 10.26 7.40
C ALA A 157 16.06 11.38 6.35
N PHE A 158 16.01 12.64 6.79
CA PHE A 158 15.99 13.80 5.89
C PHE A 158 17.30 13.95 5.11
N LEU A 159 18.45 13.82 5.76
CA LEU A 159 19.76 13.95 5.11
C LEU A 159 20.09 12.72 4.26
N GLY A 160 19.61 11.53 4.64
CA GLY A 160 19.79 10.31 3.86
C GLY A 160 19.00 10.32 2.56
N GLN A 161 17.80 10.93 2.55
CA GLN A 161 16.92 10.98 1.38
C GLN A 161 16.19 12.34 1.26
N PRO A 162 16.92 13.46 1.11
CA PRO A 162 16.34 14.81 1.16
C PRO A 162 15.32 15.07 0.04
N PHE A 163 15.44 14.38 -1.06
CA PHE A 163 14.58 14.53 -2.24
C PHE A 163 13.71 13.30 -2.52
N LEU A 164 13.44 12.46 -1.50
CA LEU A 164 12.69 11.20 -1.69
C LEU A 164 11.41 11.41 -2.51
N THR A 165 10.55 12.33 -2.07
CA THR A 165 9.26 12.59 -2.71
C THR A 165 9.40 13.14 -4.12
N VAL A 166 10.31 14.09 -4.32
CA VAL A 166 10.61 14.65 -5.64
C VAL A 166 11.29 13.60 -6.53
N GLY A 167 12.20 12.81 -5.97
CA GLY A 167 12.90 11.74 -6.69
C GLY A 167 11.95 10.66 -7.19
N VAL A 168 10.96 10.26 -6.38
CA VAL A 168 9.91 9.32 -6.79
C VAL A 168 9.10 9.91 -7.95
N PHE A 169 8.67 11.15 -7.85
CA PHE A 169 7.93 11.83 -8.91
C PHE A 169 8.72 11.89 -10.22
N VAL A 170 9.98 12.28 -10.17
CA VAL A 170 10.87 12.34 -11.35
C VAL A 170 11.08 10.94 -11.95
N ARG A 171 11.31 9.92 -11.11
CA ARG A 171 11.49 8.52 -11.59
C ARG A 171 10.24 8.00 -12.29
N ILE A 172 9.04 8.30 -11.80
CA ILE A 172 7.78 7.92 -12.45
C ILE A 172 7.73 8.48 -13.87
N HIS A 173 8.07 9.76 -14.06
CA HIS A 173 8.06 10.39 -15.39
C HIS A 173 9.15 9.84 -16.30
N ILE A 174 10.36 9.58 -15.78
CA ILE A 174 11.43 8.94 -16.55
C ILE A 174 11.01 7.54 -17.01
N GLN A 175 10.39 6.74 -16.13
CA GLN A 175 9.93 5.41 -16.51
C GLN A 175 8.79 5.47 -17.53
N ALA A 176 7.83 6.39 -17.34
CA ALA A 176 6.77 6.62 -18.31
C ALA A 176 7.35 6.98 -19.70
N PHE A 177 8.33 7.87 -19.75
CA PHE A 177 9.02 8.23 -21.00
C PHE A 177 9.75 7.02 -21.64
N LYS A 178 10.44 6.20 -20.82
CA LYS A 178 11.10 4.98 -21.32
C LYS A 178 10.10 3.99 -21.92
N LEU A 179 8.95 3.77 -21.27
CA LEU A 179 7.89 2.89 -21.75
C LEU A 179 7.27 3.43 -23.05
N TRP A 180 7.00 4.74 -23.11
CA TRP A 180 6.52 5.41 -24.31
C TRP A 180 7.51 5.25 -25.48
N ARG A 181 8.81 5.46 -25.26
CA ARG A 181 9.86 5.25 -26.26
C ARG A 181 9.93 3.81 -26.76
N LYS A 182 9.61 2.84 -25.88
CA LYS A 182 9.53 1.41 -26.24
C LYS A 182 8.21 1.05 -26.95
N ARG A 183 7.34 2.04 -27.24
CA ARG A 183 6.04 1.86 -27.88
C ARG A 183 5.12 0.91 -27.11
N VAL A 184 5.23 0.87 -25.77
CA VAL A 184 4.27 0.15 -24.95
C VAL A 184 2.89 0.79 -25.13
N PRO A 185 1.80 0.00 -25.30
CA PRO A 185 0.47 0.54 -25.49
C PRO A 185 0.08 1.54 -24.41
N PHE A 186 -0.53 2.64 -24.80
CA PHE A 186 -1.00 3.68 -23.91
C PHE A 186 -2.53 3.61 -23.82
N PHE A 187 -3.03 3.39 -22.62
CA PHE A 187 -4.46 3.28 -22.34
C PHE A 187 -5.00 4.57 -21.75
N ARG A 188 -6.14 5.01 -22.24
CA ARG A 188 -6.85 6.15 -21.65
C ARG A 188 -7.39 5.77 -20.28
N GLN A 189 -7.44 6.75 -19.39
CA GLN A 189 -8.07 6.57 -18.09
C GLN A 189 -9.54 6.21 -18.25
N PRO A 190 -10.01 5.07 -17.74
CA PRO A 190 -11.42 4.74 -17.69
C PRO A 190 -12.16 5.62 -16.69
N ALA A 191 -13.48 5.54 -16.66
CA ALA A 191 -14.27 6.18 -15.61
C ALA A 191 -13.82 5.69 -14.23
N ALA A 192 -13.81 6.61 -13.26
CA ALA A 192 -13.48 6.27 -11.88
C ALA A 192 -14.42 5.18 -11.34
N PRO A 193 -13.94 4.31 -10.43
CA PRO A 193 -14.78 3.31 -9.79
C PRO A 193 -16.00 3.95 -9.13
N THR A 194 -17.18 3.36 -9.28
CA THR A 194 -18.43 3.86 -8.68
C THR A 194 -18.42 3.84 -7.16
N SER A 195 -17.68 2.90 -6.56
CA SER A 195 -17.45 2.85 -5.11
C SER A 195 -16.05 3.37 -4.77
N PRO A 196 -15.89 4.24 -3.78
CA PRO A 196 -14.59 4.71 -3.33
C PRO A 196 -13.82 3.66 -2.52
N LEU A 197 -14.47 2.54 -2.15
CA LEU A 197 -13.92 1.47 -1.33
C LEU A 197 -14.28 0.11 -1.92
N THR A 198 -13.29 -0.78 -1.98
CA THR A 198 -13.43 -2.19 -2.32
C THR A 198 -13.01 -3.05 -1.14
N VAL A 199 -13.86 -4.01 -0.76
CA VAL A 199 -13.55 -4.95 0.32
C VAL A 199 -12.98 -6.22 -0.28
N ALA A 200 -11.78 -6.59 0.15
CA ALA A 200 -11.13 -7.85 -0.16
C ALA A 200 -11.16 -8.73 1.08
N LYS A 201 -11.89 -9.82 1.04
CA LYS A 201 -11.93 -10.82 2.10
C LYS A 201 -11.29 -12.10 1.56
N GLY A 202 -10.06 -12.38 1.99
CA GLY A 202 -9.33 -13.57 1.57
C GLY A 202 -9.37 -14.67 2.62
N ARG A 203 -9.25 -15.91 2.15
CA ARG A 203 -8.94 -17.05 3.04
C ARG A 203 -7.44 -17.07 3.29
N PRO A 204 -6.98 -17.42 4.51
CA PRO A 204 -5.58 -17.79 4.70
C PRO A 204 -5.26 -18.91 3.72
N THR A 205 -4.42 -18.66 2.74
CA THR A 205 -3.97 -19.71 1.82
C THR A 205 -3.06 -20.65 2.61
N ALA A 206 -3.38 -21.95 2.62
CA ALA A 206 -2.44 -22.94 3.11
C ALA A 206 -1.11 -22.76 2.37
N PRO A 207 0.05 -22.92 3.04
CA PRO A 207 1.35 -22.72 2.42
C PRO A 207 1.44 -23.63 1.19
N THR A 208 1.59 -23.01 0.01
CA THR A 208 1.96 -23.77 -1.19
C THR A 208 3.31 -24.42 -0.90
N PRO A 209 3.50 -25.74 -1.15
CA PRO A 209 4.75 -26.40 -0.92
C PRO A 209 5.87 -25.59 -1.60
N SER A 210 6.89 -25.30 -0.83
CA SER A 210 8.04 -24.45 -1.17
C SER A 210 8.54 -24.70 -2.59
N GLN A 211 8.38 -23.71 -3.47
CA GLN A 211 9.34 -23.56 -4.55
C GLN A 211 10.70 -23.27 -3.90
N PRO A 212 11.77 -23.94 -4.31
CA PRO A 212 13.09 -23.71 -3.72
C PRO A 212 13.46 -22.24 -3.87
N ALA A 213 14.01 -21.66 -2.81
CA ALA A 213 14.52 -20.31 -2.77
C ALA A 213 15.54 -20.14 -3.91
N SER A 214 15.14 -19.43 -4.94
CA SER A 214 16.05 -18.94 -5.97
C SER A 214 16.44 -17.51 -5.57
N ASP A 215 17.71 -17.44 -5.20
CA ASP A 215 18.56 -16.27 -5.26
C ASP A 215 18.32 -15.14 -4.24
N GLU A 216 19.05 -15.27 -3.16
CA GLU A 216 19.61 -14.18 -2.39
C GLU A 216 20.33 -13.22 -3.36
N ILE A 217 19.69 -12.10 -3.68
CA ILE A 217 20.34 -11.02 -4.45
C ILE A 217 21.33 -10.37 -3.51
N ASP A 218 22.61 -10.65 -3.72
CA ASP A 218 23.75 -10.00 -3.08
C ASP A 218 23.67 -8.47 -3.32
N PRO A 219 23.55 -7.63 -2.29
CA PRO A 219 23.45 -6.18 -2.43
C PRO A 219 24.78 -5.48 -2.80
N THR A 220 25.84 -6.22 -3.12
CA THR A 220 27.19 -5.65 -3.36
C THR A 220 27.56 -5.50 -4.82
N SER A 221 26.64 -5.72 -5.78
CA SER A 221 26.95 -5.49 -7.20
C SER A 221 26.02 -4.42 -7.81
N LEU A 222 26.30 -3.16 -7.49
CA LEU A 222 26.02 -1.96 -8.34
C LEU A 222 26.79 -0.77 -7.79
#